data_03b7580e849e59d613f12218dc96f99a
#
_entry.id   03b7580e849e59d613f12218dc96f99a
#
_cell.length_a   1.000
_cell.length_b   1.000
_cell.length_c   1.000
_cell.angle_alpha   90.00
_cell.angle_beta   90.00
_cell.angle_gamma   90.00
#
_symmetry.space_group_name_H-M   'P 1'
#
loop_
_entity.id
_entity.type
_entity.pdbx_description
1 polymer ?
#
loop_
_entity_poly.entity_id
_entity_poly.type
_entity_poly.pdbx_seq_one_letter_code
_entity_poly.pdbx_strand_id
1 'polypeptide(L)'
;MDKKMTALIIMDGFGINPAHEGNAIYQQGTPHLDALKAKYPYTQLGASGMDVGLPDGQMGNSEVGHLNMGAGRIVYQELTRITKDIQDGEFFKKAPLIHAMDTAKETGKAVHLIRAETIGTDGKAVTMDCAV
;
A
#
# COMPACT_ATOMS: atom_id res chain seq x y z
N MET A 1 28.03 -28.99 7.44
CA MET A 1 26.70 -28.57 6.95
C MET A 1 26.94 -27.59 5.80
N ASP A 2 26.59 -27.99 4.59
CA ASP A 2 26.66 -27.10 3.44
C ASP A 2 25.60 -26.01 3.61
N LYS A 3 26.04 -24.77 3.77
CA LYS A 3 25.15 -23.62 3.85
C LYS A 3 24.57 -23.37 2.46
N LYS A 4 23.27 -23.64 2.29
CA LYS A 4 22.55 -23.23 1.07
C LYS A 4 22.38 -21.72 1.10
N MET A 5 22.84 -21.05 0.08
CA MET A 5 22.70 -19.60 -0.08
C MET A 5 21.44 -19.28 -0.88
N THR A 6 20.67 -18.33 -0.42
CA THR A 6 19.53 -17.78 -1.16
C THR A 6 19.84 -16.32 -1.49
N ALA A 7 19.59 -15.90 -2.72
CA ALA A 7 19.75 -14.52 -3.16
C ALA A 7 18.41 -13.99 -3.63
N LEU A 8 18.04 -12.78 -3.20
CA LEU A 8 16.94 -12.01 -3.72
C LEU A 8 17.52 -10.87 -4.55
N ILE A 9 17.20 -10.83 -5.83
CA ILE A 9 17.66 -9.78 -6.76
C ILE A 9 16.45 -8.92 -7.11
N ILE A 10 16.49 -7.65 -6.71
CA ILE A 10 15.43 -6.68 -6.97
C ILE A 10 15.90 -5.75 -8.08
N MET A 11 15.17 -5.76 -9.20
CA MET A 11 15.37 -4.83 -10.31
C MET A 11 14.33 -3.70 -10.17
N ASP A 12 14.66 -2.70 -9.35
CA ASP A 12 13.76 -1.60 -9.03
C ASP A 12 13.44 -0.78 -10.29
N GLY A 13 12.17 -0.45 -10.48
CA GLY A 13 11.69 0.24 -11.67
C GLY A 13 11.56 -0.64 -12.93
N PHE A 14 11.88 -1.94 -12.86
CA PHE A 14 11.72 -2.88 -13.98
C PHE A 14 10.28 -3.41 -14.02
N GLY A 15 9.36 -2.61 -14.54
CA GLY A 15 7.93 -2.96 -14.67
C GLY A 15 7.60 -3.59 -16.03
N ILE A 16 6.39 -4.14 -16.11
CA ILE A 16 5.83 -4.65 -17.36
C ILE A 16 5.10 -3.51 -18.06
N ASN A 17 5.56 -3.17 -19.25
CA ASN A 17 4.93 -2.17 -20.09
C ASN A 17 4.84 -2.69 -21.52
N PRO A 18 3.64 -2.85 -22.10
CA PRO A 18 3.47 -3.32 -23.48
C PRO A 18 3.82 -2.27 -24.53
N ALA A 19 4.00 -0.99 -24.14
CA ALA A 19 4.37 0.05 -25.10
C ALA A 19 5.78 -0.19 -25.65
N HIS A 20 5.95 0.04 -26.95
CA HIS A 20 7.23 -0.13 -27.65
C HIS A 20 8.02 1.18 -27.67
N GLU A 21 7.34 2.29 -27.88
CA GLU A 21 7.94 3.61 -27.94
C GLU A 21 8.37 4.08 -26.54
N GLY A 22 9.59 4.58 -26.43
CA GLY A 22 10.16 5.02 -25.16
C GLY A 22 10.47 3.89 -24.15
N ASN A 23 10.29 2.63 -24.54
CA ASN A 23 10.54 1.48 -23.68
C ASN A 23 11.88 0.83 -24.01
N ALA A 24 12.93 1.22 -23.32
CA ALA A 24 14.28 0.69 -23.52
C ALA A 24 14.37 -0.81 -23.24
N ILE A 25 13.60 -1.34 -22.31
CA ILE A 25 13.55 -2.77 -21.98
C ILE A 25 13.04 -3.57 -23.19
N TYR A 26 11.95 -3.09 -23.80
CA TYR A 26 11.40 -3.72 -25.01
C TYR A 26 12.34 -3.64 -26.20
N GLN A 27 12.93 -2.46 -26.45
CA GLN A 27 13.81 -2.23 -27.59
C GLN A 27 15.09 -3.06 -27.51
N GLN A 28 15.67 -3.21 -26.35
CA GLN A 28 16.90 -3.99 -26.12
C GLN A 28 16.63 -5.49 -26.02
N GLY A 29 15.42 -5.87 -25.59
CA GLY A 29 15.06 -7.24 -25.23
C GLY A 29 15.69 -7.71 -23.92
N THR A 30 15.19 -8.83 -23.42
CA THR A 30 15.66 -9.43 -22.16
C THR A 30 15.89 -10.95 -22.29
N PRO A 31 16.77 -11.41 -23.21
CA PRO A 31 16.86 -12.82 -23.54
C PRO A 31 17.19 -13.74 -22.35
N HIS A 32 17.99 -13.28 -21.41
CA HIS A 32 18.30 -14.07 -20.20
C HIS A 32 17.11 -14.16 -19.23
N LEU A 33 16.39 -13.05 -19.03
CA LEU A 33 15.18 -13.05 -18.20
C LEU A 33 14.06 -13.86 -18.85
N ASP A 34 13.92 -13.77 -20.16
CA ASP A 34 12.92 -14.54 -20.91
C ASP A 34 13.20 -16.03 -20.81
N ALA A 35 14.46 -16.44 -20.92
CA ALA A 35 14.87 -17.83 -20.71
C ALA A 35 14.60 -18.30 -19.25
N LEU A 36 14.82 -17.45 -18.26
CA LEU A 36 14.49 -17.76 -16.86
C LEU A 36 12.99 -17.90 -16.65
N LYS A 37 12.17 -16.98 -17.18
CA LYS A 37 10.71 -17.03 -17.12
C LYS A 37 10.15 -18.28 -17.80
N ALA A 38 10.77 -18.73 -18.91
CA ALA A 38 10.35 -19.93 -19.60
C ALA A 38 10.71 -21.23 -18.85
N LYS A 39 11.76 -21.19 -18.03
CA LYS A 39 12.30 -22.39 -17.36
C LYS A 39 11.82 -22.55 -15.91
N TYR A 40 11.57 -21.45 -15.22
CA TYR A 40 11.27 -21.46 -13.80
C TYR A 40 9.86 -20.88 -13.52
N PRO A 41 9.26 -21.15 -12.36
CA PRO A 41 7.99 -20.55 -11.97
C PRO A 41 8.06 -19.02 -12.06
N TYR A 42 7.06 -18.43 -12.70
CA TYR A 42 6.94 -16.99 -12.91
C TYR A 42 5.55 -16.52 -12.50
N THR A 43 5.48 -15.39 -11.83
CA THR A 43 4.21 -14.72 -11.49
C THR A 43 4.35 -13.21 -11.61
N GLN A 44 3.23 -12.52 -11.59
CA GLN A 44 3.16 -11.06 -11.57
C GLN A 44 2.57 -10.62 -10.23
N LEU A 45 3.05 -9.50 -9.72
CA LEU A 45 2.56 -8.87 -8.51
C LEU A 45 2.02 -7.48 -8.86
N GLY A 46 0.93 -7.09 -8.21
CA GLY A 46 0.47 -5.72 -8.25
C GLY A 46 1.51 -4.80 -7.58
N ALA A 47 1.74 -3.63 -8.19
CA ALA A 47 2.75 -2.67 -7.74
C ALA A 47 2.15 -1.29 -7.44
N SER A 48 0.82 -1.17 -7.31
CA SER A 48 0.11 0.09 -7.06
C SER A 48 -1.13 -0.12 -6.20
N GLY A 49 -1.65 0.95 -5.65
CA GLY A 49 -2.91 0.95 -4.91
C GLY A 49 -2.92 -0.03 -3.74
N MET A 50 -4.03 -0.67 -3.52
CA MET A 50 -4.25 -1.58 -2.38
C MET A 50 -3.30 -2.77 -2.37
N ASP A 51 -2.78 -3.21 -3.51
CA ASP A 51 -1.82 -4.32 -3.61
C ASP A 51 -0.48 -4.03 -2.90
N VAL A 52 -0.17 -2.75 -2.69
CA VAL A 52 1.03 -2.30 -1.97
C VAL A 52 0.71 -1.47 -0.72
N GLY A 53 -0.55 -1.46 -0.30
CA GLY A 53 -0.98 -0.76 0.92
C GLY A 53 -1.20 0.74 0.76
N LEU A 54 -1.36 1.22 -0.47
CA LEU A 54 -1.70 2.60 -0.82
C LEU A 54 -3.19 2.73 -1.17
N PRO A 55 -3.76 3.94 -1.20
CA PRO A 55 -5.10 4.18 -1.72
C PRO A 55 -5.24 3.71 -3.17
N ASP A 56 -6.45 3.31 -3.56
CA ASP A 56 -6.76 2.93 -4.93
C ASP A 56 -6.39 4.04 -5.92
N GLY A 57 -5.83 3.65 -7.06
CA GLY A 57 -5.38 4.57 -8.11
C GLY A 57 -4.04 5.26 -7.82
N GLN A 58 -3.48 5.11 -6.65
CA GLN A 58 -2.16 5.65 -6.33
C GLN A 58 -1.06 4.74 -6.86
N MET A 59 -0.15 5.31 -7.65
CA MET A 59 1.04 4.60 -8.15
C MET A 59 1.95 4.20 -6.98
N GLY A 60 2.45 2.97 -7.01
CA GLY A 60 3.43 2.49 -6.06
C GLY A 60 4.78 3.21 -6.17
N ASN A 61 5.61 3.00 -5.18
CA ASN A 61 6.99 3.50 -5.14
C ASN A 61 7.92 2.46 -4.52
N SER A 62 9.22 2.71 -4.61
CA SER A 62 10.24 1.81 -4.09
C SER A 62 10.11 1.55 -2.58
N GLU A 63 9.74 2.57 -1.81
CA GLU A 63 9.63 2.48 -0.35
C GLU A 63 8.56 1.47 0.07
N VAL A 64 7.33 1.62 -0.41
CA VAL A 64 6.24 0.67 -0.07
C VAL A 64 6.49 -0.72 -0.64
N GLY A 65 7.09 -0.83 -1.82
CA GLY A 65 7.43 -2.11 -2.43
C GLY A 65 8.44 -2.89 -1.61
N HIS A 66 9.55 -2.26 -1.21
CA HIS A 66 10.57 -2.88 -0.37
C HIS A 66 10.04 -3.22 1.03
N LEU A 67 9.19 -2.34 1.60
CA LEU A 67 8.55 -2.60 2.89
C LEU A 67 7.69 -3.87 2.84
N ASN A 68 6.88 -4.03 1.80
CA ASN A 68 6.03 -5.21 1.62
C ASN A 68 6.84 -6.50 1.42
N MET A 69 7.91 -6.43 0.61
CA MET A 69 8.82 -7.57 0.42
C MET A 69 9.50 -7.96 1.72
N GLY A 70 9.99 -6.99 2.49
CA GLY A 70 10.64 -7.24 3.77
C GLY A 70 9.68 -7.79 4.84
N ALA A 71 8.43 -7.33 4.83
CA ALA A 71 7.40 -7.80 5.75
C ALA A 71 6.77 -9.14 5.35
N GLY A 72 6.92 -9.57 4.09
CA GLY A 72 6.27 -10.76 3.55
C GLY A 72 4.74 -10.66 3.50
N ARG A 73 4.19 -9.46 3.51
CA ARG A 73 2.76 -9.16 3.48
C ARG A 73 2.51 -7.72 3.01
N ILE A 74 1.28 -7.41 2.64
CA ILE A 74 0.87 -6.02 2.41
C ILE A 74 0.89 -5.26 3.73
N VAL A 75 1.63 -4.15 3.77
CA VAL A 75 1.67 -3.21 4.89
C VAL A 75 0.89 -1.97 4.47
N TYR A 76 -0.35 -1.88 4.95
CA TYR A 76 -1.19 -0.72 4.67
C TYR A 76 -0.60 0.54 5.32
N GLN A 77 -0.43 1.58 4.50
CA GLN A 77 -0.07 2.91 4.99
C GLN A 77 -1.19 3.45 5.90
N GLU A 78 -0.87 4.37 6.80
CA GLU A 78 -1.76 4.85 7.85
C GLU A 78 -3.16 5.23 7.31
N LEU A 79 -3.21 6.09 6.28
CA LEU A 79 -4.47 6.53 5.68
C LEU A 79 -5.26 5.36 5.10
N THR A 80 -4.59 4.46 4.36
CA THR A 80 -5.22 3.29 3.74
C THR A 80 -5.76 2.34 4.80
N ARG A 81 -5.01 2.13 5.89
CA ARG A 81 -5.41 1.29 7.01
C ARG A 81 -6.66 1.83 7.70
N ILE A 82 -6.70 3.14 7.97
CA ILE A 82 -7.88 3.78 8.59
C ILE A 82 -9.08 3.68 7.65
N THR A 83 -8.89 3.98 6.37
CA THR A 83 -9.96 3.89 5.37
C THR A 83 -10.52 2.47 5.28
N LYS A 84 -9.64 1.46 5.26
CA LYS A 84 -10.04 0.07 5.26
C LYS A 84 -10.79 -0.31 6.54
N ASP A 85 -10.30 0.09 7.70
CA ASP A 85 -10.96 -0.15 8.98
C ASP A 85 -12.39 0.45 9.01
N ILE A 86 -12.58 1.62 8.38
CA ILE A 86 -13.90 2.26 8.26
C ILE A 86 -14.81 1.44 7.33
N GLN A 87 -14.30 1.05 6.16
CA GLN A 87 -15.05 0.26 5.17
C GLN A 87 -15.48 -1.11 5.71
N ASP A 88 -14.59 -1.76 6.45
CA ASP A 88 -14.84 -3.07 7.08
C ASP A 88 -15.69 -2.95 8.37
N GLY A 89 -15.97 -1.72 8.86
CA GLY A 89 -16.71 -1.47 10.10
C GLY A 89 -15.89 -1.70 11.38
N GLU A 90 -14.61 -2.03 11.25
CA GLU A 90 -13.72 -2.29 12.40
C GLU A 90 -13.31 -1.01 13.13
N PHE A 91 -13.31 0.13 12.43
CA PHE A 91 -13.02 1.44 13.03
C PHE A 91 -13.96 1.74 14.20
N PHE A 92 -15.26 1.46 14.02
CA PHE A 92 -16.30 1.76 15.01
C PHE A 92 -16.30 0.79 16.21
N LYS A 93 -15.49 -0.25 16.17
CA LYS A 93 -15.35 -1.23 17.26
C LYS A 93 -14.08 -1.02 18.08
N LYS A 94 -13.27 0.00 17.74
CA LYS A 94 -12.00 0.24 18.43
C LYS A 94 -12.24 0.71 19.87
N ALA A 95 -11.82 -0.10 20.83
CA ALA A 95 -12.03 0.15 22.24
C ALA A 95 -11.58 1.55 22.72
N PRO A 96 -10.44 2.12 22.29
CA PRO A 96 -10.05 3.47 22.68
C PRO A 96 -11.04 4.55 22.24
N LEU A 97 -11.62 4.41 21.03
CA LEU A 97 -12.60 5.37 20.51
C LEU A 97 -13.92 5.28 21.28
N ILE A 98 -14.42 4.07 21.49
CA ILE A 98 -15.63 3.81 22.26
C ILE A 98 -15.47 4.35 23.68
N HIS A 99 -14.36 4.04 24.34
CA HIS A 99 -14.09 4.51 25.69
C HIS A 99 -14.05 6.04 25.80
N ALA A 100 -13.45 6.73 24.84
CA ALA A 100 -13.43 8.19 24.83
C ALA A 100 -14.85 8.79 24.71
N MET A 101 -15.69 8.21 23.84
CA MET A 101 -17.07 8.66 23.66
C MET A 101 -17.94 8.35 24.89
N ASP A 102 -17.82 7.17 25.46
CA ASP A 102 -18.56 6.78 26.66
C ASP A 102 -18.17 7.66 27.84
N THR A 103 -16.88 7.91 28.06
CA THR A 103 -16.38 8.80 29.12
C THR A 103 -16.94 10.22 28.96
N ALA A 104 -16.94 10.76 27.74
CA ALA A 104 -17.51 12.09 27.50
C ALA A 104 -19.01 12.13 27.80
N LYS A 105 -19.75 11.11 27.35
CA LYS A 105 -21.18 10.98 27.62
C LYS A 105 -21.49 10.87 29.13
N GLU A 106 -20.76 10.03 29.85
CA GLU A 106 -20.96 9.82 31.30
C GLU A 106 -20.60 11.07 32.12
N THR A 107 -19.60 11.82 31.72
CA THR A 107 -19.13 13.02 32.43
C THR A 107 -19.78 14.30 31.92
N GLY A 108 -20.64 14.26 30.92
CA GLY A 108 -21.29 15.44 30.34
C GLY A 108 -20.28 16.38 29.64
N LYS A 109 -19.16 15.84 29.13
CA LYS A 109 -18.10 16.59 28.47
C LYS A 109 -18.12 16.36 26.96
N ALA A 110 -17.47 17.24 26.21
CA ALA A 110 -17.36 17.13 24.77
C ALA A 110 -16.17 16.23 24.35
N VAL A 111 -16.33 15.54 23.23
CA VAL A 111 -15.23 14.92 22.50
C VAL A 111 -14.75 15.90 21.45
N HIS A 112 -13.45 16.17 21.43
CA HIS A 112 -12.83 17.01 20.40
C HIS A 112 -12.11 16.13 19.38
N LEU A 113 -12.57 16.16 18.14
CA LEU A 113 -11.92 15.47 17.02
C LEU A 113 -11.00 16.45 16.30
N ILE A 114 -9.71 16.13 16.27
CA ILE A 114 -8.70 16.89 15.54
C ILE A 114 -8.36 16.11 14.27
N ARG A 115 -8.63 16.70 13.14
CA ARG A 115 -8.39 16.10 11.82
C ARG A 115 -7.18 16.76 11.17
N ALA A 116 -6.32 15.96 10.54
CA ALA A 116 -5.34 16.45 9.59
C ALA A 116 -5.88 16.31 8.17
N GLU A 117 -5.86 17.37 7.39
CA GLU A 117 -6.19 17.30 5.97
C GLU A 117 -4.89 17.08 5.18
N THR A 118 -4.86 16.04 4.39
CA THR A 118 -3.84 15.87 3.36
C THR A 118 -4.44 16.32 2.02
N ILE A 119 -3.77 17.25 1.37
CA ILE A 119 -4.14 17.65 0.00
C ILE A 119 -3.52 16.59 -0.92
N GLY A 120 -4.34 15.85 -1.64
CA GLY A 120 -3.88 14.91 -2.66
C GLY A 120 -3.12 15.64 -3.78
N THR A 121 -2.33 14.91 -4.54
CA THR A 121 -1.57 15.44 -5.69
C THR A 121 -2.45 16.04 -6.78
N ASP A 122 -3.75 15.78 -6.73
CA ASP A 122 -4.78 16.38 -7.61
C ASP A 122 -5.39 17.68 -7.06
N GLY A 123 -4.89 18.20 -5.94
CA GLY A 123 -5.35 19.42 -5.30
C GLY A 123 -6.70 19.30 -4.58
N LYS A 124 -7.27 18.10 -4.49
CA LYS A 124 -8.51 17.86 -3.76
C LYS A 124 -8.22 17.48 -2.31
N ALA A 125 -8.92 18.14 -1.40
CA ALA A 125 -8.91 17.73 0.01
C ALA A 125 -9.62 16.39 0.15
N VAL A 126 -8.93 15.39 0.72
CA VAL A 126 -9.59 14.17 1.15
C VAL A 126 -10.20 14.45 2.52
N THR A 127 -11.49 14.76 2.53
CA THR A 127 -12.23 15.00 3.75
C THR A 127 -12.73 13.66 4.32
N MET A 128 -12.35 13.35 5.56
CA MET A 128 -13.10 12.40 6.38
C MET A 128 -14.12 13.21 7.19
N ASP A 129 -15.38 13.18 6.80
CA ASP A 129 -16.46 13.71 7.59
C ASP A 129 -16.81 12.70 8.68
N CYS A 130 -16.40 12.97 9.91
CA CYS A 130 -16.99 12.34 11.08
C CYS A 130 -18.08 13.27 11.62
N ALA A 131 -19.32 12.98 11.28
CA ALA A 131 -20.47 13.56 11.98
C ALA A 131 -20.64 12.84 13.31
N VAL A 132 -20.62 13.58 14.41
CA VAL A 132 -21.07 13.14 15.74
C VAL A 132 -22.44 13.72 16.01
#